data_a43a813edc18e41fa204371cb34d56f7
#
_entry.id   a43a813edc18e41fa204371cb34d56f7
#
_cell.length_a   1.000
_cell.length_b   1.000
_cell.length_c   1.000
_cell.angle_alpha   90.00
_cell.angle_beta   90.00
_cell.angle_gamma   90.00
#
_symmetry.space_group_name_H-M   'P 1'
#
loop_
_entity.id
_entity.type
_entity.pdbx_description
1 polymer ?
#
loop_
_entity_poly.entity_id
_entity_poly.type
_entity_poly.pdbx_seq_one_letter_code
_entity_poly.pdbx_strand_id
1 'polypeptide(L)'
;FFENFGFEKYSKLKDDTGEFIFRKRMKPRTSDYTILSPLEFDIKFGPRYFNDEQDAFLVPVISSYHNMLFPESIKENLLFPQLDYMDSFSNAMRKAYLCKSNSTLVREGAILFFYKSHDMGTIETCGMVERVERLQNPDEIISVTGKRTVYQREEIKTMCSGGKNILVLLFRQAESFSK
;
A
#
# COMPACT_ATOMS: atom_id res chain seq x y z
N PHE A 1 10.28 -12.47 2.80
CA PHE A 1 10.40 -11.00 2.89
C PHE A 1 10.89 -10.41 1.57
N PHE A 2 12.03 -10.82 1.06
CA PHE A 2 12.63 -10.27 -0.17
C PHE A 2 11.80 -10.51 -1.43
N GLU A 3 11.06 -11.60 -1.49
CA GLU A 3 10.17 -11.96 -2.60
C GLU A 3 9.05 -10.93 -2.80
N ASN A 4 8.54 -10.34 -1.72
CA ASN A 4 7.54 -9.26 -1.78
C ASN A 4 8.06 -7.97 -2.44
N PHE A 5 9.36 -7.90 -2.72
CA PHE A 5 10.02 -6.80 -3.43
C PHE A 5 10.61 -7.23 -4.76
N GLY A 6 10.21 -8.40 -5.27
CA GLY A 6 10.63 -8.91 -6.57
C GLY A 6 12.05 -9.50 -6.61
N PHE A 7 12.62 -9.81 -5.45
CA PHE A 7 13.87 -10.55 -5.39
C PHE A 7 13.61 -12.05 -5.48
N GLU A 8 14.43 -12.75 -6.24
CA GLU A 8 14.40 -14.18 -6.41
C GLU A 8 15.64 -14.82 -5.77
N LYS A 9 15.46 -15.97 -5.12
CA LYS A 9 16.55 -16.74 -4.56
C LYS A 9 17.41 -17.28 -5.70
N TYR A 10 18.69 -16.93 -5.72
CA TYR A 10 19.57 -17.22 -6.83
C TYR A 10 20.48 -18.43 -6.57
N SER A 11 21.22 -18.41 -5.46
CA SER A 11 22.12 -19.51 -5.07
C SER A 11 22.36 -19.50 -3.56
N LYS A 12 22.87 -20.61 -3.01
CA LYS A 12 23.54 -20.62 -1.70
C LYS A 12 24.94 -20.04 -1.84
N LEU A 13 25.40 -19.35 -0.82
CA LEU A 13 26.83 -19.10 -0.66
C LEU A 13 27.58 -20.44 -0.52
N LYS A 14 28.78 -20.51 -1.05
CA LYS A 14 29.59 -21.75 -1.06
C LYS A 14 30.18 -22.12 0.31
N ASP A 15 30.00 -21.23 1.28
CA ASP A 15 30.36 -21.45 2.66
C ASP A 15 29.17 -22.12 3.41
N ASP A 16 29.48 -22.86 4.46
CA ASP A 16 28.47 -23.59 5.24
C ASP A 16 27.59 -22.70 6.14
N THR A 17 27.55 -21.40 5.90
CA THR A 17 26.77 -20.43 6.71
C THR A 17 25.24 -20.55 6.51
N GLY A 18 24.81 -21.29 5.49
CA GLY A 18 23.39 -21.43 5.15
C GLY A 18 22.78 -20.17 4.51
N GLU A 19 23.57 -19.17 4.19
CA GLU A 19 23.14 -17.92 3.58
C GLU A 19 22.79 -18.09 2.11
N PHE A 20 21.91 -17.20 1.61
CA PHE A 20 21.45 -17.22 0.24
C PHE A 20 21.68 -15.88 -0.45
N ILE A 21 22.04 -15.93 -1.71
CA ILE A 21 22.10 -14.77 -2.57
C ILE A 21 20.71 -14.58 -3.18
N PHE A 22 20.16 -13.36 -3.01
CA PHE A 22 18.95 -12.92 -3.69
C PHE A 22 19.33 -11.95 -4.81
N ARG A 23 18.64 -12.06 -5.93
CA ARG A 23 18.80 -11.15 -7.06
C ARG A 23 17.47 -10.59 -7.51
N LYS A 24 17.48 -9.39 -8.08
CA LYS A 24 16.32 -8.76 -8.72
C LYS A 24 16.71 -8.32 -10.12
N ARG A 25 15.87 -8.65 -11.09
CA ARG A 25 16.00 -8.08 -12.44
C ARG A 25 15.37 -6.69 -12.44
N MET A 26 16.12 -5.69 -12.87
CA MET A 26 15.69 -4.29 -12.78
C MET A 26 14.92 -3.81 -14.01
N LYS A 27 15.03 -4.52 -15.16
CA LYS A 27 14.34 -4.13 -16.39
C LYS A 27 13.42 -5.27 -16.86
N PRO A 28 12.15 -4.97 -17.19
CA PRO A 28 11.24 -5.95 -17.75
C PRO A 28 11.68 -6.36 -19.18
N ARG A 29 11.31 -7.55 -19.60
CA ARG A 29 11.33 -7.99 -20.99
C ARG A 29 9.97 -7.77 -21.61
N THR A 30 9.89 -7.72 -22.94
CA THR A 30 8.60 -7.58 -23.65
C THR A 30 7.58 -8.63 -23.23
N SER A 31 8.01 -9.87 -23.02
CA SER A 31 7.14 -10.95 -22.54
C SER A 31 6.59 -10.76 -21.12
N ASP A 32 7.25 -9.99 -20.27
CA ASP A 32 6.78 -9.76 -18.90
C ASP A 32 5.46 -8.97 -18.89
N TYR A 33 5.24 -8.11 -19.89
CA TYR A 33 4.01 -7.32 -20.04
C TYR A 33 2.78 -8.16 -20.42
N THR A 34 2.99 -9.36 -20.94
CA THR A 34 1.90 -10.26 -21.36
C THR A 34 1.72 -11.46 -20.44
N ILE A 35 2.74 -11.81 -19.68
CA ILE A 35 2.75 -13.02 -18.84
C ILE A 35 2.40 -12.69 -17.39
N LEU A 36 2.86 -11.54 -16.89
CA LEU A 36 2.65 -11.14 -15.49
C LEU A 36 1.33 -10.39 -15.32
N SER A 37 0.62 -10.71 -14.26
CA SER A 37 -0.47 -9.83 -13.80
C SER A 37 0.07 -8.46 -13.41
N PRO A 38 -0.76 -7.40 -13.40
CA PRO A 38 -0.34 -6.07 -12.98
C PRO A 38 0.33 -6.05 -11.60
N LEU A 39 -0.20 -6.79 -10.63
CA LEU A 39 0.38 -6.87 -9.30
C LEU A 39 1.75 -7.58 -9.29
N GLU A 40 1.89 -8.68 -10.03
CA GLU A 40 3.18 -9.38 -10.15
C GLU A 40 4.22 -8.51 -10.84
N PHE A 41 3.79 -7.74 -11.85
CA PHE A 41 4.66 -6.80 -12.53
C PHE A 41 5.13 -5.69 -11.58
N ASP A 42 4.21 -5.10 -10.80
CA ASP A 42 4.54 -4.08 -9.81
C ASP A 42 5.51 -4.60 -8.75
N ILE A 43 5.30 -5.80 -8.23
CA ILE A 43 6.20 -6.45 -7.28
C ILE A 43 7.60 -6.63 -7.88
N LYS A 44 7.69 -7.06 -9.13
CA LYS A 44 8.97 -7.39 -9.78
C LYS A 44 9.73 -6.16 -10.24
N PHE A 45 9.06 -5.17 -10.83
CA PHE A 45 9.73 -4.09 -11.55
C PHE A 45 9.45 -2.70 -10.99
N GLY A 46 8.37 -2.56 -10.19
CA GLY A 46 7.95 -1.30 -9.58
C GLY A 46 6.65 -0.74 -10.14
N PRO A 47 6.21 0.39 -9.57
CA PRO A 47 4.82 0.84 -9.61
C PRO A 47 4.51 1.65 -10.87
N ARG A 48 4.46 1.17 -12.04
CA ARG A 48 4.08 1.95 -13.23
C ARG A 48 3.41 1.13 -14.33
N TYR A 49 2.84 -0.01 -13.95
CA TYR A 49 2.14 -0.83 -14.91
C TYR A 49 0.64 -0.82 -14.60
N PHE A 50 -0.11 -0.23 -15.51
CA PHE A 50 -1.57 -0.28 -15.52
C PHE A 50 -2.02 -0.79 -16.88
N ASN A 51 -3.06 -1.61 -16.91
CA ASN A 51 -3.71 -2.03 -18.14
C ASN A 51 -5.20 -1.69 -18.13
N ASP A 52 -5.83 -1.76 -19.29
CA ASP A 52 -7.24 -1.38 -19.47
C ASP A 52 -8.24 -2.32 -18.79
N GLU A 53 -7.78 -3.48 -18.30
CA GLU A 53 -8.62 -4.49 -17.63
C GLU A 53 -8.66 -4.32 -16.11
N GLN A 54 -7.90 -3.36 -15.55
CA GLN A 54 -7.87 -3.13 -14.12
C GLN A 54 -9.05 -2.30 -13.65
N ASP A 55 -9.73 -2.79 -12.61
CA ASP A 55 -10.71 -1.98 -11.89
C ASP A 55 -10.02 -0.83 -11.16
N ALA A 56 -10.63 0.34 -11.18
CA ALA A 56 -10.14 1.52 -10.48
C ALA A 56 -11.20 2.07 -9.53
N PHE A 57 -10.77 2.47 -8.34
CA PHE A 57 -11.66 2.96 -7.28
C PHE A 57 -11.17 4.30 -6.73
N LEU A 58 -12.11 5.22 -6.53
CA LEU A 58 -11.85 6.45 -5.78
C LEU A 58 -12.02 6.19 -4.29
N VAL A 59 -11.01 6.56 -3.51
CA VAL A 59 -10.99 6.37 -2.06
C VAL A 59 -10.93 7.73 -1.36
N PRO A 60 -12.03 8.16 -0.72
CA PRO A 60 -12.03 9.38 0.08
C PRO A 60 -11.26 9.18 1.36
N VAL A 61 -10.31 10.06 1.64
CA VAL A 61 -9.55 10.06 2.89
C VAL A 61 -9.64 11.44 3.53
N ILE A 62 -9.93 11.50 4.82
CA ILE A 62 -9.91 12.76 5.58
C ILE A 62 -8.50 13.34 5.53
N SER A 63 -8.37 14.65 5.32
CA SER A 63 -7.09 15.32 5.07
C SER A 63 -6.01 15.01 6.10
N SER A 64 -6.35 14.90 7.39
CA SER A 64 -5.40 14.54 8.45
C SER A 64 -4.81 13.13 8.25
N TYR A 65 -5.65 12.12 7.98
CA TYR A 65 -5.19 10.76 7.70
C TYR A 65 -4.48 10.66 6.36
N HIS A 66 -4.91 11.42 5.35
CA HIS A 66 -4.25 11.46 4.05
C HIS A 66 -2.80 11.96 4.20
N ASN A 67 -2.60 13.04 4.92
CA ASN A 67 -1.28 13.63 5.15
C ASN A 67 -0.35 12.67 5.94
N MET A 68 -0.90 11.91 6.90
CA MET A 68 -0.14 10.89 7.61
C MET A 68 0.19 9.69 6.72
N LEU A 69 -0.75 9.26 5.87
CA LEU A 69 -0.57 8.11 5.00
C LEU A 69 0.37 8.41 3.83
N PHE A 70 0.33 9.65 3.31
CA PHE A 70 1.10 10.12 2.15
C PHE A 70 1.81 11.45 2.46
N PRO A 71 2.83 11.45 3.33
CA PRO A 71 3.52 12.67 3.74
C PRO A 71 4.24 13.37 2.58
N GLU A 72 4.63 12.62 1.54
CA GLU A 72 5.25 13.16 0.34
C GLU A 72 4.30 14.03 -0.51
N SER A 73 2.98 13.95 -0.28
CA SER A 73 2.01 14.83 -0.96
C SER A 73 1.91 16.22 -0.34
N ILE A 74 2.54 16.44 0.81
CA ILE A 74 2.55 17.74 1.49
C ILE A 74 3.60 18.63 0.85
N LYS A 75 3.15 19.68 0.16
CA LYS A 75 4.03 20.64 -0.56
C LYS A 75 4.65 21.74 0.32
N GLU A 76 4.37 21.76 1.60
CA GLU A 76 5.01 22.71 2.48
C GLU A 76 6.52 22.44 2.52
N ASN A 77 7.31 23.45 2.13
CA ASN A 77 8.76 23.51 2.27
C ASN A 77 9.15 23.50 3.76
N LEU A 78 8.92 22.40 4.41
CA LEU A 78 9.51 22.14 5.71
C LEU A 78 10.99 21.85 5.45
N LEU A 79 11.83 22.92 5.52
CA LEU A 79 13.30 22.82 5.47
C LEU A 79 13.84 21.85 6.54
N PHE A 80 13.04 21.56 7.54
CA PHE A 80 13.27 20.53 8.55
C PHE A 80 11.91 19.85 8.83
N PRO A 81 11.63 18.65 8.31
CA PRO A 81 10.53 17.86 8.84
C PRO A 81 10.82 17.69 10.34
N GLN A 82 9.84 18.01 11.18
CA GLN A 82 9.94 17.66 12.59
C GLN A 82 10.04 16.14 12.64
N LEU A 83 11.26 15.64 12.79
CA LEU A 83 11.63 14.22 12.73
C LEU A 83 10.87 13.36 13.77
N ASP A 84 10.27 13.98 14.76
CA ASP A 84 9.57 13.31 15.86
C ASP A 84 8.20 12.70 15.49
N TYR A 85 7.67 12.96 14.28
CA TYR A 85 6.37 12.46 13.85
C TYR A 85 6.39 11.61 12.58
N MET A 86 7.57 11.26 12.05
CA MET A 86 7.65 10.33 10.94
C MET A 86 7.60 8.89 11.44
N ASP A 87 6.41 8.47 11.82
CA ASP A 87 6.16 7.06 12.11
C ASP A 87 6.57 6.17 10.93
N SER A 88 7.03 4.97 11.23
CA SER A 88 7.60 4.01 10.26
C SER A 88 6.68 3.63 9.09
N PHE A 89 5.38 3.91 9.18
CA PHE A 89 4.40 3.66 8.12
C PHE A 89 4.43 4.73 7.01
N SER A 90 4.84 5.96 7.31
CA SER A 90 4.78 7.08 6.37
C SER A 90 5.70 6.89 5.16
N ASN A 91 6.87 6.28 5.36
CA ASN A 91 7.86 6.02 4.31
C ASN A 91 7.74 4.62 3.69
N ALA A 92 6.78 3.81 4.12
CA ALA A 92 6.61 2.47 3.60
C ALA A 92 5.90 2.49 2.24
N MET A 93 6.45 1.80 1.25
CA MET A 93 5.79 1.58 -0.04
C MET A 93 4.52 0.73 0.09
N ARG A 94 4.44 -0.13 1.09
CA ARG A 94 3.29 -0.99 1.39
C ARG A 94 2.53 -0.38 2.56
N LYS A 95 1.29 -0.01 2.31
CA LYS A 95 0.41 0.69 3.24
C LYS A 95 -0.89 -0.07 3.48
N ALA A 96 -1.62 0.30 4.52
CA ALA A 96 -2.93 -0.26 4.84
C ALA A 96 -3.95 0.85 5.07
N TYR A 97 -5.08 0.78 4.39
CA TYR A 97 -6.23 1.65 4.57
C TYR A 97 -7.41 0.87 5.15
N LEU A 98 -8.08 1.45 6.13
CA LEU A 98 -9.22 0.86 6.82
C LEU A 98 -10.48 1.69 6.60
N CYS A 99 -11.60 1.05 6.26
CA CYS A 99 -12.88 1.75 6.17
C CYS A 99 -14.07 0.83 6.49
N LYS A 100 -15.21 1.46 6.79
CA LYS A 100 -16.48 0.76 7.06
C LYS A 100 -17.28 0.47 5.77
N SER A 101 -16.61 0.38 4.62
CA SER A 101 -17.28 0.11 3.35
C SER A 101 -17.73 -1.34 3.25
N ASN A 102 -18.93 -1.54 2.75
CA ASN A 102 -19.48 -2.86 2.42
C ASN A 102 -19.16 -3.28 0.98
N SER A 103 -18.35 -2.54 0.24
CA SER A 103 -18.03 -2.85 -1.16
C SER A 103 -17.37 -4.22 -1.26
N THR A 104 -17.88 -5.05 -2.15
CA THR A 104 -17.31 -6.35 -2.51
C THR A 104 -16.55 -6.32 -3.84
N LEU A 105 -16.49 -5.15 -4.46
CA LEU A 105 -15.93 -4.98 -5.81
C LEU A 105 -14.41 -4.88 -5.82
N VAL A 106 -13.82 -4.34 -4.75
CA VAL A 106 -12.37 -4.17 -4.67
C VAL A 106 -11.69 -5.53 -4.55
N ARG A 107 -10.72 -5.78 -5.44
CA ARG A 107 -9.96 -7.04 -5.55
C ARG A 107 -8.45 -6.76 -5.63
N GLU A 108 -7.67 -7.78 -5.48
CA GLU A 108 -6.22 -7.74 -5.74
C GLU A 108 -5.94 -7.27 -7.17
N GLY A 109 -4.93 -6.43 -7.34
CA GLY A 109 -4.58 -5.82 -8.61
C GLY A 109 -5.41 -4.59 -8.98
N ALA A 110 -6.47 -4.25 -8.25
CA ALA A 110 -7.23 -3.03 -8.48
C ALA A 110 -6.40 -1.77 -8.15
N ILE A 111 -6.72 -0.67 -8.81
CA ILE A 111 -6.09 0.63 -8.60
C ILE A 111 -6.94 1.45 -7.63
N LEU A 112 -6.29 2.04 -6.63
CA LEU A 112 -6.90 2.96 -5.69
C LEU A 112 -6.39 4.37 -5.98
N PHE A 113 -7.30 5.29 -6.26
CA PHE A 113 -7.02 6.72 -6.35
C PHE A 113 -7.48 7.40 -5.06
N PHE A 114 -6.54 7.94 -4.31
CA PHE A 114 -6.80 8.60 -3.04
C PHE A 114 -7.00 10.10 -3.22
N TYR A 115 -8.10 10.63 -2.67
CA TYR A 115 -8.35 12.06 -2.67
C TYR A 115 -8.71 12.57 -1.28
N LYS A 116 -8.35 13.80 -0.99
CA LYS A 116 -8.69 14.45 0.26
C LYS A 116 -10.16 14.82 0.28
N SER A 117 -10.92 14.16 1.15
CA SER A 117 -12.31 14.56 1.42
C SER A 117 -12.31 15.83 2.26
N HIS A 118 -13.28 16.71 2.01
CA HIS A 118 -13.42 18.02 2.65
C HIS A 118 -12.33 19.06 2.31
N ASP A 119 -11.56 18.83 1.29
CA ASP A 119 -10.62 19.75 0.67
C ASP A 119 -10.98 19.91 -0.83
N MET A 120 -10.11 20.49 -1.64
CA MET A 120 -10.37 20.77 -3.06
C MET A 120 -10.69 19.53 -3.94
N GLY A 121 -10.82 18.35 -3.36
CA GLY A 121 -11.21 17.13 -4.05
C GLY A 121 -10.18 16.62 -5.07
N THR A 122 -8.90 16.97 -4.88
CA THR A 122 -7.82 16.56 -5.77
C THR A 122 -7.38 15.13 -5.50
N ILE A 123 -7.17 14.38 -6.57
CA ILE A 123 -6.48 13.08 -6.50
C ILE A 123 -4.99 13.36 -6.38
N GLU A 124 -4.38 12.91 -5.29
CA GLU A 124 -2.97 13.21 -5.02
C GLU A 124 -2.07 11.98 -5.08
N THR A 125 -2.64 10.80 -4.91
CA THR A 125 -1.86 9.56 -4.86
C THR A 125 -2.66 8.41 -5.42
N CYS A 126 -1.99 7.45 -6.01
CA CYS A 126 -2.57 6.16 -6.35
C CYS A 126 -1.75 5.00 -5.79
N GLY A 127 -2.40 3.84 -5.72
CA GLY A 127 -1.77 2.60 -5.28
C GLY A 127 -2.46 1.39 -5.87
N MET A 128 -1.78 0.25 -5.83
CA MET A 128 -2.29 -1.03 -6.30
C MET A 128 -2.60 -1.94 -5.12
N VAL A 129 -3.78 -2.52 -5.11
CA VAL A 129 -4.24 -3.44 -4.06
C VAL A 129 -3.42 -4.72 -4.09
N GLU A 130 -2.77 -5.05 -2.97
CA GLU A 130 -2.08 -6.32 -2.76
C GLU A 130 -3.01 -7.39 -2.18
N ARG A 131 -3.90 -6.96 -1.26
CA ARG A 131 -4.74 -7.88 -0.52
C ARG A 131 -5.95 -7.15 0.05
N VAL A 132 -7.09 -7.83 0.05
CA VAL A 132 -8.35 -7.32 0.60
C VAL A 132 -8.82 -8.26 1.69
N GLU A 133 -9.11 -7.72 2.89
CA GLU A 133 -9.67 -8.46 4.01
C GLU A 133 -10.94 -7.79 4.52
N ARG A 134 -11.80 -8.57 5.15
CA ARG A 134 -13.00 -8.10 5.85
C ARG A 134 -13.03 -8.69 7.24
N LEU A 135 -12.63 -7.90 8.21
CA LEU A 135 -12.39 -8.34 9.57
C LEU A 135 -13.25 -7.57 10.56
N GLN A 136 -13.65 -8.24 11.63
CA GLN A 136 -14.39 -7.66 12.76
C GLN A 136 -13.55 -7.55 14.02
N ASN A 137 -12.58 -8.43 14.17
CA ASN A 137 -11.76 -8.50 15.36
C ASN A 137 -10.63 -7.46 15.28
N PRO A 138 -10.54 -6.51 16.24
CA PRO A 138 -9.47 -5.50 16.26
C PRO A 138 -8.07 -6.11 16.27
N ASP A 139 -7.84 -7.19 17.01
CA ASP A 139 -6.51 -7.79 17.12
C ASP A 139 -6.08 -8.48 15.80
N GLU A 140 -7.03 -9.05 15.05
CA GLU A 140 -6.76 -9.56 13.69
C GLU A 140 -6.41 -8.42 12.73
N ILE A 141 -7.16 -7.30 12.77
CA ILE A 141 -6.88 -6.12 11.97
C ILE A 141 -5.47 -5.59 12.27
N ILE A 142 -5.12 -5.45 13.55
CA ILE A 142 -3.79 -4.99 13.98
C ILE A 142 -2.71 -5.96 13.50
N SER A 143 -2.95 -7.27 13.59
CA SER A 143 -2.01 -8.29 13.12
C SER A 143 -1.77 -8.20 11.61
N VAL A 144 -2.85 -8.04 10.82
CA VAL A 144 -2.78 -7.97 9.35
C VAL A 144 -2.15 -6.66 8.88
N THR A 145 -2.50 -5.54 9.51
CA THR A 145 -1.97 -4.22 9.11
C THR A 145 -0.56 -3.98 9.61
N GLY A 146 -0.22 -4.48 10.79
CA GLY A 146 1.07 -4.22 11.44
C GLY A 146 1.32 -2.72 11.57
N LYS A 147 2.53 -2.28 11.17
CA LYS A 147 2.93 -0.86 11.15
C LYS A 147 2.63 -0.15 9.82
N ARG A 148 1.63 -0.58 9.06
CA ARG A 148 1.33 -0.05 7.72
C ARG A 148 0.10 0.85 7.68
N THR A 149 -0.56 1.05 8.82
CA THR A 149 -1.76 1.88 8.93
C THR A 149 -1.51 3.10 9.81
N VAL A 150 -2.23 4.18 9.53
CA VAL A 150 -2.20 5.42 10.33
C VAL A 150 -3.12 5.35 11.54
N TYR A 151 -4.03 4.37 11.60
CA TYR A 151 -4.98 4.25 12.70
C TYR A 151 -4.31 3.67 13.94
N GLN A 152 -4.54 4.32 15.06
CA GLN A 152 -4.09 3.85 16.36
C GLN A 152 -4.96 2.67 16.85
N ARG A 153 -4.41 1.86 17.76
CA ARG A 153 -5.10 0.67 18.29
C ARG A 153 -6.50 0.97 18.83
N GLU A 154 -6.66 2.06 19.54
CA GLU A 154 -7.95 2.45 20.13
C GLU A 154 -8.96 2.93 19.08
N GLU A 155 -8.51 3.54 18.00
CA GLU A 155 -9.37 3.90 16.86
C GLU A 155 -9.87 2.63 16.16
N ILE A 156 -9.00 1.63 15.94
CA ILE A 156 -9.39 0.34 15.35
C ILE A 156 -10.44 -0.35 16.22
N LYS A 157 -10.26 -0.40 17.54
CA LYS A 157 -11.27 -0.93 18.47
C LYS A 157 -12.61 -0.20 18.34
N THR A 158 -12.57 1.12 18.27
CA THR A 158 -13.75 1.97 18.10
C THR A 158 -14.44 1.72 16.76
N MET A 159 -13.67 1.52 15.68
CA MET A 159 -14.23 1.17 14.37
C MET A 159 -14.98 -0.17 14.41
N CYS A 160 -14.51 -1.14 15.18
CA CYS A 160 -15.08 -2.47 15.31
C CYS A 160 -16.28 -2.55 16.28
N SER A 161 -16.47 -1.55 17.17
CA SER A 161 -17.50 -1.59 18.24
C SER A 161 -18.94 -1.72 17.75
N GLY A 162 -19.23 -1.46 16.47
CA GLY A 162 -20.56 -1.60 15.87
C GLY A 162 -20.88 -2.98 15.30
N GLY A 163 -20.03 -4.00 15.50
CA GLY A 163 -20.23 -5.35 14.95
C GLY A 163 -20.20 -5.46 13.43
N LYS A 164 -19.76 -4.41 12.73
CA LYS A 164 -19.61 -4.39 11.26
C LYS A 164 -18.21 -4.82 10.86
N ASN A 165 -18.11 -5.49 9.73
CA ASN A 165 -16.83 -5.78 9.11
C ASN A 165 -16.13 -4.47 8.71
N ILE A 166 -14.85 -4.40 8.99
CA ILE A 166 -13.96 -3.37 8.49
C ILE A 166 -13.30 -3.91 7.22
N LEU A 167 -13.40 -3.14 6.15
CA LEU A 167 -12.66 -3.41 4.92
C LEU A 167 -11.21 -2.95 5.13
N VAL A 168 -10.29 -3.90 5.03
CA VAL A 168 -8.84 -3.68 5.14
C VAL A 168 -8.25 -3.81 3.75
N LEU A 169 -7.69 -2.72 3.24
CA LEU A 169 -7.01 -2.69 1.95
C LEU A 169 -5.51 -2.59 2.19
N LEU A 170 -4.79 -3.66 1.91
CA LEU A 170 -3.34 -3.63 1.85
C LEU A 170 -2.94 -3.28 0.42
N PHE A 171 -2.15 -2.25 0.25
CA PHE A 171 -1.79 -1.76 -1.08
C PHE A 171 -0.34 -1.30 -1.15
N ARG A 172 0.17 -1.28 -2.36
CA ARG A 172 1.46 -0.72 -2.72
C ARG A 172 1.23 0.67 -3.29
N GLN A 173 1.86 1.65 -2.70
CA GLN A 173 1.82 3.00 -3.25
C GLN A 173 2.54 3.02 -4.60
N ALA A 174 1.88 3.52 -5.63
CA ALA A 174 2.38 3.56 -6.99
C ALA A 174 2.99 4.92 -7.32
N GLU A 175 2.22 5.98 -7.25
CA GLU A 175 2.65 7.32 -7.64
C GLU A 175 1.95 8.39 -6.79
N SER A 176 2.64 9.48 -6.55
CA SER A 176 2.07 10.71 -6.02
C SER A 176 2.00 11.75 -7.14
N PHE A 177 0.82 12.31 -7.36
CA PHE A 177 0.59 13.31 -8.41
C PHE A 177 0.94 14.70 -7.86
N SER A 178 2.02 15.28 -8.37
CA SER A 178 2.33 16.67 -8.09
C SER A 178 1.53 17.58 -9.01
N LYS A 179 0.88 18.61 -8.45
CA LYS A 179 0.37 19.73 -9.25
C LYS A 179 1.50 20.55 -9.81
#